data_1b403b6e38250c051638a113b0fccb4f
#
_entry.id   1b403b6e38250c051638a113b0fccb4f
#
_cell.length_a   1.000
_cell.length_b   1.000
_cell.length_c   1.000
_cell.angle_alpha   90.00
_cell.angle_beta   90.00
_cell.angle_gamma   90.00
#
_symmetry.space_group_name_H-M   'P 1'
#
loop_
_entity.id
_entity.type
_entity.pdbx_description
1 polymer ?
#
loop_
_entity_poly.entity_id
_entity_poly.type
_entity_poly.pdbx_seq_one_letter_code
_entity_poly.pdbx_strand_id
1 'polypeptide(L)'
;VSAPSRPESLTVTAERRAVTGAHGNAPDKDWVIVTRAITRQYEMGGEIVRALRGVDLAVRRNEYVAIMGPSGSGKSTLMNLIGCLDTPSSGEYWLNGQQVSKMSDDALAQVRNKEIGFVFQTFNLLPRATALQNVELPLVYAGVSSTERKRRASEALERVQLGSRMSHKPNELSGGQRQRVAIARALVNDPSILLADEPTGNLDSQTSEEIMRVFESLAAQGQTVIMVTHEPDIAAHARRVVVLRDGVIASDDSGETFRSRLGQGH
;
A
#
# COMPACT_ATOMS: atom_id res chain seq x y z
N VAL A 1 40.91 -7.92 -19.12
CA VAL A 1 39.51 -8.24 -19.53
C VAL A 1 38.72 -8.25 -18.25
N SER A 2 38.08 -7.09 -17.93
CA SER A 2 37.16 -6.99 -16.77
C SER A 2 35.90 -7.77 -17.08
N ALA A 3 35.46 -8.63 -16.14
CA ALA A 3 34.16 -9.29 -16.20
C ALA A 3 33.02 -8.27 -16.20
N PRO A 4 31.94 -8.46 -16.96
CA PRO A 4 30.83 -7.54 -16.95
C PRO A 4 30.18 -7.59 -15.58
N SER A 5 29.97 -6.42 -14.96
CA SER A 5 29.21 -6.26 -13.71
C SER A 5 27.81 -6.84 -13.90
N ARG A 6 27.40 -7.78 -13.03
CA ARG A 6 26.04 -8.29 -12.99
C ARG A 6 25.06 -7.13 -12.80
N PRO A 7 23.98 -7.03 -13.57
CA PRO A 7 23.01 -5.96 -13.40
C PRO A 7 22.40 -6.02 -11.98
N GLU A 8 22.34 -4.88 -11.31
CA GLU A 8 21.83 -4.71 -9.93
C GLU A 8 20.46 -5.36 -9.69
N SER A 9 19.61 -5.41 -10.72
CA SER A 9 18.27 -6.02 -10.66
C SER A 9 18.28 -7.51 -10.29
N LEU A 10 19.27 -8.29 -10.78
CA LEU A 10 19.38 -9.73 -10.48
C LEU A 10 19.84 -9.98 -9.04
N THR A 11 20.70 -9.12 -8.50
CA THR A 11 21.21 -9.24 -7.13
C THR A 11 20.09 -8.95 -6.11
N VAL A 12 19.30 -7.90 -6.33
CA VAL A 12 18.17 -7.52 -5.47
C VAL A 12 17.08 -8.59 -5.47
N THR A 13 16.77 -9.20 -6.61
CA THR A 13 15.79 -10.28 -6.71
C THR A 13 16.25 -11.55 -5.98
N ALA A 14 17.55 -11.89 -6.07
CA ALA A 14 18.12 -13.04 -5.37
C ALA A 14 18.09 -12.85 -3.84
N GLU A 15 18.42 -11.65 -3.35
CA GLU A 15 18.35 -11.30 -1.92
C GLU A 15 16.91 -11.38 -1.39
N ARG A 16 15.94 -10.86 -2.12
CA ARG A 16 14.51 -10.94 -1.76
C ARG A 16 14.02 -12.38 -1.70
N ARG A 17 14.41 -13.24 -2.65
CA ARG A 17 14.11 -14.67 -2.62
C ARG A 17 14.73 -15.38 -1.41
N ALA A 18 15.96 -15.00 -1.03
CA ALA A 18 16.60 -15.55 0.16
C ALA A 18 15.85 -15.18 1.44
N VAL A 19 15.38 -13.93 1.54
CA VAL A 19 14.57 -13.47 2.69
C VAL A 19 13.21 -14.17 2.74
N THR A 20 12.52 -14.29 1.61
CA THR A 20 11.21 -14.96 1.55
C THR A 20 11.31 -16.48 1.74
N GLY A 21 12.43 -17.09 1.34
CA GLY A 21 12.64 -18.54 1.50
C GLY A 21 12.98 -19.01 2.92
N ALA A 22 13.38 -18.12 3.85
CA ALA A 22 13.77 -18.47 5.21
C ALA A 22 12.57 -18.60 6.15
N HIS A 23 11.90 -19.77 6.16
CA HIS A 23 10.74 -20.04 7.01
C HIS A 23 11.08 -20.06 8.51
N GLY A 24 10.12 -19.61 9.33
CA GLY A 24 10.17 -19.70 10.79
C GLY A 24 10.97 -18.60 11.50
N ASN A 25 11.88 -17.91 10.83
CA ASN A 25 12.68 -16.84 11.42
C ASN A 25 12.10 -15.46 11.07
N ALA A 26 12.11 -14.55 12.05
CA ALA A 26 11.76 -13.15 11.80
C ALA A 26 12.70 -12.55 10.75
N PRO A 27 12.17 -11.77 9.78
CA PRO A 27 13.00 -11.06 8.82
C PRO A 27 13.83 -9.97 9.51
N ASP A 28 14.91 -9.54 8.85
CA ASP A 28 15.70 -8.39 9.28
C ASP A 28 14.83 -7.13 9.37
N LYS A 29 15.21 -6.19 10.25
CA LYS A 29 14.49 -4.94 10.54
C LYS A 29 14.36 -4.00 9.33
N ASP A 30 15.19 -4.19 8.31
CA ASP A 30 15.11 -3.43 7.06
C ASP A 30 13.87 -3.78 6.22
N TRP A 31 13.27 -4.94 6.47
CA TRP A 31 12.08 -5.41 5.79
C TRP A 31 10.82 -5.03 6.57
N VAL A 32 9.95 -4.24 5.93
CA VAL A 32 8.67 -3.86 6.52
C VAL A 32 7.59 -4.89 6.24
N ILE A 33 7.61 -5.51 5.05
CA ILE A 33 6.72 -6.61 4.66
C ILE A 33 7.56 -7.79 4.20
N VAL A 34 7.23 -8.97 4.70
CA VAL A 34 7.71 -10.26 4.13
C VAL A 34 6.55 -11.24 4.12
N THR A 35 6.22 -11.74 2.94
CA THR A 35 5.30 -12.87 2.78
C THR A 35 6.06 -14.09 2.26
N ARG A 36 5.73 -15.28 2.79
CA ARG A 36 6.35 -16.55 2.40
C ARG A 36 5.27 -17.53 2.03
N ALA A 37 5.20 -17.88 0.75
CA ALA A 37 4.26 -18.82 0.16
C ALA A 37 2.80 -18.57 0.61
N ILE A 38 2.38 -17.28 0.71
CA ILE A 38 1.01 -17.00 1.14
C ILE A 38 0.00 -17.44 0.08
N THR A 39 -1.03 -18.12 0.54
CA THR A 39 -2.17 -18.52 -0.29
C THR A 39 -3.45 -17.91 0.25
N ARG A 40 -4.42 -17.67 -0.63
CA ARG A 40 -5.78 -17.36 -0.22
C ARG A 40 -6.77 -18.10 -1.09
N GLN A 41 -7.68 -18.81 -0.43
CA GLN A 41 -8.75 -19.56 -1.08
C GLN A 41 -10.09 -19.11 -0.50
N TYR A 42 -11.08 -19.00 -1.36
CA TYR A 42 -12.46 -18.70 -0.99
C TYR A 42 -13.34 -19.84 -1.43
N GLU A 43 -14.26 -20.27 -0.59
CA GLU A 43 -15.30 -21.23 -0.94
C GLU A 43 -16.55 -20.45 -1.39
N MET A 44 -16.92 -20.62 -2.63
CA MET A 44 -18.05 -19.90 -3.25
C MET A 44 -18.96 -20.91 -3.96
N GLY A 45 -20.16 -21.16 -3.44
CA GLY A 45 -21.14 -22.05 -4.07
C GLY A 45 -20.66 -23.49 -4.26
N GLY A 46 -19.76 -23.99 -3.40
CA GLY A 46 -19.19 -25.35 -3.50
C GLY A 46 -17.93 -25.44 -4.37
N GLU A 47 -17.52 -24.34 -4.99
CA GLU A 47 -16.24 -24.25 -5.72
C GLU A 47 -15.16 -23.55 -4.91
N ILE A 48 -13.90 -24.01 -5.06
CA ILE A 48 -12.75 -23.36 -4.41
C ILE A 48 -12.07 -22.43 -5.40
N VAL A 49 -12.20 -21.12 -5.16
CA VAL A 49 -11.50 -20.06 -5.89
C VAL A 49 -10.15 -19.82 -5.22
N ARG A 50 -9.05 -20.10 -5.90
CA ARG A 50 -7.67 -19.88 -5.44
C ARG A 50 -7.19 -18.51 -5.91
N ALA A 51 -7.45 -17.47 -5.09
CA ALA A 51 -7.10 -16.10 -5.42
C ALA A 51 -5.58 -15.84 -5.34
N LEU A 52 -4.88 -16.48 -4.39
CA LEU A 52 -3.41 -16.47 -4.31
C LEU A 52 -2.87 -17.89 -4.18
N ARG A 53 -1.74 -18.16 -4.85
CA ARG A 53 -1.20 -19.53 -5.06
C ARG A 53 0.25 -19.66 -4.60
N GLY A 54 0.63 -19.02 -3.47
CA GLY A 54 1.98 -19.04 -2.96
C GLY A 54 2.77 -17.81 -3.38
N VAL A 55 2.37 -16.64 -2.85
CA VAL A 55 3.03 -15.36 -3.15
C VAL A 55 4.16 -15.11 -2.15
N ASP A 56 5.37 -14.93 -2.67
CA ASP A 56 6.56 -14.50 -1.96
C ASP A 56 6.84 -13.02 -2.29
N LEU A 57 6.64 -12.13 -1.33
CA LEU A 57 6.86 -10.70 -1.48
C LEU A 57 7.67 -10.16 -0.29
N ALA A 58 8.75 -9.45 -0.57
CA ALA A 58 9.49 -8.70 0.44
C ALA A 58 9.56 -7.22 0.04
N VAL A 59 9.19 -6.33 0.96
CA VAL A 59 9.24 -4.87 0.77
C VAL A 59 10.11 -4.26 1.86
N ARG A 60 11.09 -3.46 1.46
CA ARG A 60 11.96 -2.72 2.39
C ARG A 60 11.29 -1.45 2.90
N ARG A 61 11.78 -0.94 4.03
CA ARG A 61 11.43 0.41 4.48
C ARG A 61 11.80 1.44 3.42
N ASN A 62 10.99 2.48 3.32
CA ASN A 62 11.18 3.60 2.39
C ASN A 62 11.15 3.17 0.90
N GLU A 63 10.61 2.00 0.60
CA GLU A 63 10.41 1.54 -0.77
C GLU A 63 9.09 2.07 -1.32
N TYR A 64 9.08 2.44 -2.60
CA TYR A 64 7.86 2.77 -3.33
C TYR A 64 7.62 1.68 -4.37
N VAL A 65 6.60 0.86 -4.13
CA VAL A 65 6.27 -0.33 -4.93
C VAL A 65 4.89 -0.17 -5.55
N ALA A 66 4.76 -0.47 -6.85
CA ALA A 66 3.49 -0.66 -7.50
C ALA A 66 3.22 -2.17 -7.68
N ILE A 67 2.01 -2.60 -7.34
CA ILE A 67 1.50 -3.96 -7.61
C ILE A 67 0.51 -3.86 -8.76
N MET A 68 0.86 -4.47 -9.88
CA MET A 68 0.05 -4.46 -11.10
C MET A 68 -0.49 -5.84 -11.45
N GLY A 69 -1.39 -5.87 -12.41
CA GLY A 69 -1.91 -7.08 -13.06
C GLY A 69 -3.32 -6.89 -13.61
N PRO A 70 -3.80 -7.79 -14.46
CA PRO A 70 -5.16 -7.74 -15.01
C PRO A 70 -6.23 -7.92 -13.92
N SER A 71 -7.49 -7.65 -14.27
CA SER A 71 -8.61 -7.96 -13.38
C SER A 71 -8.61 -9.45 -13.05
N GLY A 72 -8.90 -9.80 -11.78
CA GLY A 72 -8.91 -11.20 -11.31
C GLY A 72 -7.52 -11.79 -11.03
N SER A 73 -6.42 -11.06 -11.20
CA SER A 73 -5.07 -11.58 -10.94
C SER A 73 -4.73 -11.81 -9.46
N GLY A 74 -5.58 -11.36 -8.51
CA GLY A 74 -5.37 -11.49 -7.07
C GLY A 74 -4.84 -10.22 -6.37
N LYS A 75 -4.73 -9.06 -7.07
CA LYS A 75 -4.21 -7.80 -6.49
C LYS A 75 -4.96 -7.35 -5.24
N SER A 76 -6.29 -7.25 -5.33
CA SER A 76 -7.13 -6.83 -4.19
C SER A 76 -7.06 -7.83 -3.04
N THR A 77 -6.95 -9.12 -3.34
CA THR A 77 -6.74 -10.15 -2.31
C THR A 77 -5.38 -9.98 -1.64
N LEU A 78 -4.30 -9.78 -2.41
CA LEU A 78 -2.97 -9.53 -1.85
C LEU A 78 -2.97 -8.25 -1.01
N MET A 79 -3.57 -7.17 -1.51
CA MET A 79 -3.73 -5.92 -0.78
C MET A 79 -4.47 -6.10 0.54
N ASN A 80 -5.58 -6.85 0.56
CA ASN A 80 -6.34 -7.13 1.78
C ASN A 80 -5.50 -7.91 2.81
N LEU A 81 -4.70 -8.88 2.36
CA LEU A 81 -3.81 -9.63 3.25
C LEU A 81 -2.70 -8.74 3.83
N ILE A 82 -1.96 -8.00 2.98
CA ILE A 82 -0.90 -7.11 3.47
C ILE A 82 -1.47 -5.93 4.28
N GLY A 83 -2.73 -5.57 4.03
CA GLY A 83 -3.48 -4.58 4.79
C GLY A 83 -4.07 -5.09 6.11
N CYS A 84 -3.86 -6.35 6.47
CA CYS A 84 -4.47 -6.97 7.65
C CYS A 84 -6.02 -6.84 7.67
N LEU A 85 -6.66 -6.80 6.49
CA LEU A 85 -8.11 -6.81 6.32
C LEU A 85 -8.66 -8.23 6.14
N ASP A 86 -7.78 -9.16 5.81
CA ASP A 86 -8.06 -10.59 5.65
C ASP A 86 -6.85 -11.40 6.14
N THR A 87 -7.01 -12.71 6.31
CA THR A 87 -5.96 -13.64 6.76
C THR A 87 -5.61 -14.64 5.66
N PRO A 88 -4.34 -15.02 5.50
CA PRO A 88 -3.98 -16.03 4.51
C PRO A 88 -4.55 -17.40 4.88
N SER A 89 -4.90 -18.22 3.87
CA SER A 89 -5.29 -19.62 4.07
C SER A 89 -4.10 -20.48 4.49
N SER A 90 -2.88 -20.14 4.02
CA SER A 90 -1.62 -20.76 4.44
C SER A 90 -0.44 -19.83 4.12
N GLY A 91 0.73 -20.17 4.62
CA GLY A 91 1.96 -19.38 4.48
C GLY A 91 2.19 -18.43 5.65
N GLU A 92 3.21 -17.60 5.53
CA GLU A 92 3.61 -16.66 6.59
C GLU A 92 3.52 -15.22 6.09
N TYR A 93 3.03 -14.33 6.95
CA TYR A 93 3.08 -12.89 6.72
C TYR A 93 3.68 -12.18 7.94
N TRP A 94 4.73 -11.42 7.68
CA TRP A 94 5.45 -10.60 8.66
C TRP A 94 5.30 -9.14 8.30
N LEU A 95 4.84 -8.32 9.24
CA LEU A 95 4.73 -6.88 9.14
C LEU A 95 5.58 -6.26 10.25
N ASN A 96 6.54 -5.44 9.87
CA ASN A 96 7.41 -4.72 10.79
C ASN A 96 8.06 -5.65 11.87
N GLY A 97 8.50 -6.83 11.43
CA GLY A 97 9.10 -7.87 12.30
C GLY A 97 8.12 -8.68 13.14
N GLN A 98 6.80 -8.44 13.04
CA GLN A 98 5.77 -9.20 13.72
C GLN A 98 5.08 -10.19 12.78
N GLN A 99 4.94 -11.44 13.19
CA GLN A 99 4.19 -12.44 12.41
C GLN A 99 2.69 -12.23 12.60
N VAL A 100 2.05 -11.61 11.61
CA VAL A 100 0.63 -11.25 11.69
C VAL A 100 -0.31 -12.34 11.17
N SER A 101 0.18 -13.30 10.40
CA SER A 101 -0.64 -14.38 9.80
C SER A 101 -1.33 -15.31 10.82
N LYS A 102 -0.96 -15.24 12.10
CA LYS A 102 -1.52 -16.06 13.20
C LYS A 102 -2.19 -15.23 14.29
N MET A 103 -2.36 -13.92 14.08
CA MET A 103 -2.97 -13.02 15.06
C MET A 103 -4.50 -13.15 15.07
N SER A 104 -5.11 -12.86 16.20
CA SER A 104 -6.57 -12.70 16.32
C SER A 104 -7.04 -11.44 15.61
N ASP A 105 -8.33 -11.35 15.30
CA ASP A 105 -8.94 -10.18 14.63
C ASP A 105 -8.72 -8.89 15.41
N ASP A 106 -8.79 -8.93 16.76
CA ASP A 106 -8.54 -7.77 17.62
C ASP A 106 -7.08 -7.31 17.53
N ALA A 107 -6.12 -8.25 17.53
CA ALA A 107 -4.71 -7.94 17.38
C ALA A 107 -4.42 -7.38 15.97
N LEU A 108 -5.02 -7.96 14.92
CA LEU A 108 -4.93 -7.44 13.55
C LEU A 108 -5.52 -6.03 13.43
N ALA A 109 -6.64 -5.73 14.12
CA ALA A 109 -7.23 -4.39 14.13
C ALA A 109 -6.28 -3.36 14.77
N GLN A 110 -5.58 -3.72 15.85
CA GLN A 110 -4.58 -2.86 16.48
C GLN A 110 -3.36 -2.62 15.58
N VAL A 111 -2.82 -3.70 14.97
CA VAL A 111 -1.72 -3.60 13.99
C VAL A 111 -2.13 -2.72 12.82
N ARG A 112 -3.31 -2.94 12.25
CA ARG A 112 -3.83 -2.15 11.13
C ARG A 112 -3.94 -0.67 11.47
N ASN A 113 -4.49 -0.33 12.63
CA ASN A 113 -4.62 1.07 13.04
C ASN A 113 -3.27 1.77 13.25
N LYS A 114 -2.26 1.04 13.73
CA LYS A 114 -0.95 1.60 14.05
C LYS A 114 0.01 1.61 12.86
N GLU A 115 0.06 0.51 12.10
CA GLU A 115 1.13 0.27 11.12
C GLU A 115 0.72 0.57 9.67
N ILE A 116 -0.61 0.70 9.39
CA ILE A 116 -1.11 0.76 8.01
C ILE A 116 -2.00 1.97 7.79
N GLY A 117 -1.62 2.83 6.85
CA GLY A 117 -2.50 3.87 6.31
C GLY A 117 -3.15 3.41 5.01
N PHE A 118 -4.46 3.54 4.89
CA PHE A 118 -5.21 3.16 3.70
C PHE A 118 -5.69 4.37 2.91
N VAL A 119 -5.47 4.33 1.60
CA VAL A 119 -6.03 5.25 0.61
C VAL A 119 -6.78 4.45 -0.44
N PHE A 120 -8.07 4.73 -0.63
CA PHE A 120 -8.95 3.99 -1.54
C PHE A 120 -9.37 4.84 -2.74
N GLN A 121 -9.72 4.20 -3.84
CA GLN A 121 -10.26 4.82 -5.04
C GLN A 121 -11.52 5.67 -4.76
N THR A 122 -12.40 5.20 -3.88
CA THR A 122 -13.67 5.85 -3.51
C THR A 122 -13.56 6.78 -2.31
N PHE A 123 -12.31 7.13 -1.90
CA PHE A 123 -11.96 7.98 -0.76
C PHE A 123 -12.42 7.43 0.60
N ASN A 124 -13.55 6.76 0.69
CA ASN A 124 -14.16 6.18 1.90
C ASN A 124 -14.21 7.19 3.07
N LEU A 125 -14.61 8.42 2.78
CA LEU A 125 -14.82 9.47 3.78
C LEU A 125 -16.23 9.35 4.37
N LEU A 126 -16.35 9.62 5.66
CA LEU A 126 -17.64 9.72 6.34
C LEU A 126 -18.36 10.97 5.84
N PRO A 127 -19.51 10.85 5.14
CA PRO A 127 -20.12 11.96 4.40
C PRO A 127 -20.72 13.05 5.30
N ARG A 128 -21.03 12.73 6.56
CA ARG A 128 -21.57 13.67 7.55
C ARG A 128 -20.52 14.33 8.43
N ALA A 129 -19.27 13.81 8.40
CA ALA A 129 -18.14 14.33 9.16
C ALA A 129 -17.35 15.36 8.31
N THR A 130 -16.75 16.35 8.96
CA THR A 130 -15.86 17.32 8.31
C THR A 130 -14.54 16.65 7.89
N ALA A 131 -13.72 17.35 7.09
CA ALA A 131 -12.37 16.89 6.74
C ALA A 131 -11.54 16.62 8.02
N LEU A 132 -11.58 17.52 8.98
CA LEU A 132 -10.89 17.36 10.27
C LEU A 132 -11.36 16.10 10.99
N GLN A 133 -12.67 15.91 11.14
CA GLN A 133 -13.25 14.75 11.82
C GLN A 133 -12.93 13.41 11.10
N ASN A 134 -12.86 13.42 9.77
CA ASN A 134 -12.44 12.24 9.01
C ASN A 134 -10.98 11.87 9.32
N VAL A 135 -10.10 12.87 9.43
CA VAL A 135 -8.68 12.65 9.74
C VAL A 135 -8.46 12.29 11.22
N GLU A 136 -9.30 12.78 12.13
CA GLU A 136 -9.26 12.39 13.55
C GLU A 136 -9.62 10.92 13.80
N LEU A 137 -10.36 10.27 12.90
CA LEU A 137 -10.96 8.96 13.15
C LEU A 137 -9.95 7.86 13.55
N PRO A 138 -8.80 7.66 12.88
CA PRO A 138 -7.81 6.67 13.32
C PRO A 138 -7.24 6.95 14.70
N LEU A 139 -7.11 8.23 15.09
CA LEU A 139 -6.65 8.65 16.39
C LEU A 139 -7.66 8.36 17.51
N VAL A 140 -8.97 8.35 17.18
CA VAL A 140 -10.02 7.92 18.12
C VAL A 140 -9.82 6.45 18.48
N TYR A 141 -9.61 5.59 17.48
CA TYR A 141 -9.32 4.16 17.69
C TYR A 141 -7.99 3.91 18.41
N ALA A 142 -7.01 4.82 18.24
CA ALA A 142 -5.74 4.78 18.97
C ALA A 142 -5.85 5.27 20.42
N GLY A 143 -7.04 5.73 20.90
CA GLY A 143 -7.23 6.21 22.26
C GLY A 143 -6.60 7.59 22.55
N VAL A 144 -6.25 8.36 21.52
CA VAL A 144 -5.62 9.68 21.65
C VAL A 144 -6.63 10.70 22.20
N SER A 145 -6.20 11.59 23.10
CA SER A 145 -7.07 12.63 23.70
C SER A 145 -7.63 13.61 22.64
N SER A 146 -8.81 14.20 22.89
CA SER A 146 -9.49 15.10 21.94
C SER A 146 -8.62 16.29 21.52
N THR A 147 -7.90 16.90 22.44
CA THR A 147 -7.02 18.04 22.13
C THR A 147 -5.88 17.63 21.20
N GLU A 148 -5.23 16.52 21.49
CA GLU A 148 -4.11 16.01 20.69
C GLU A 148 -4.58 15.49 19.33
N ARG A 149 -5.77 14.86 19.24
CA ARG A 149 -6.38 14.47 17.95
C ARG A 149 -6.56 15.67 17.02
N LYS A 150 -7.18 16.75 17.54
CA LYS A 150 -7.39 17.97 16.74
C LYS A 150 -6.07 18.55 16.25
N ARG A 151 -5.06 18.64 17.12
CA ARG A 151 -3.73 19.14 16.75
C ARG A 151 -3.12 18.32 15.61
N ARG A 152 -3.02 16.99 15.78
CA ARG A 152 -2.41 16.09 14.79
C ARG A 152 -3.20 16.05 13.49
N ALA A 153 -4.53 16.03 13.54
CA ALA A 153 -5.37 16.03 12.36
C ALA A 153 -5.28 17.37 11.58
N SER A 154 -5.16 18.50 12.30
CA SER A 154 -4.94 19.80 11.66
C SER A 154 -3.59 19.85 10.93
N GLU A 155 -2.52 19.42 11.57
CA GLU A 155 -1.18 19.33 10.99
C GLU A 155 -1.16 18.39 9.76
N ALA A 156 -1.84 17.23 9.83
CA ALA A 156 -1.96 16.32 8.70
C ALA A 156 -2.69 16.96 7.51
N LEU A 157 -3.75 17.74 7.75
CA LEU A 157 -4.47 18.48 6.69
C LEU A 157 -3.63 19.64 6.11
N GLU A 158 -2.85 20.33 6.92
CA GLU A 158 -1.92 21.37 6.44
C GLU A 158 -0.85 20.77 5.51
N ARG A 159 -0.27 19.61 5.86
CA ARG A 159 0.72 18.91 5.03
C ARG A 159 0.20 18.56 3.63
N VAL A 160 -1.10 18.34 3.48
CA VAL A 160 -1.74 18.09 2.18
C VAL A 160 -2.42 19.33 1.58
N GLN A 161 -2.10 20.53 2.09
CA GLN A 161 -2.60 21.83 1.60
C GLN A 161 -4.12 22.01 1.76
N LEU A 162 -4.71 21.47 2.82
CA LEU A 162 -6.14 21.58 3.14
C LEU A 162 -6.44 22.30 4.46
N GLY A 163 -5.49 23.09 4.98
CA GLY A 163 -5.67 23.86 6.23
C GLY A 163 -6.90 24.76 6.23
N SER A 164 -7.21 25.42 5.09
CA SER A 164 -8.40 26.27 4.95
C SER A 164 -9.71 25.49 4.73
N ARG A 165 -9.65 24.16 4.62
CA ARG A 165 -10.80 23.29 4.31
C ARG A 165 -11.18 22.33 5.44
N MET A 166 -10.61 22.48 6.62
CA MET A 166 -10.81 21.57 7.77
C MET A 166 -12.28 21.37 8.18
N SER A 167 -13.10 22.44 8.06
CA SER A 167 -14.53 22.42 8.43
C SER A 167 -15.46 21.93 7.31
N HIS A 168 -14.95 21.76 6.09
CA HIS A 168 -15.77 21.32 4.95
C HIS A 168 -16.10 19.82 5.06
N LYS A 169 -17.30 19.47 4.60
CA LYS A 169 -17.73 18.08 4.44
C LYS A 169 -17.33 17.53 3.06
N PRO A 170 -17.26 16.21 2.86
CA PRO A 170 -16.85 15.61 1.59
C PRO A 170 -17.64 16.10 0.36
N ASN A 171 -18.92 16.40 0.48
CA ASN A 171 -19.74 16.94 -0.61
C ASN A 171 -19.42 18.41 -0.98
N GLU A 172 -18.65 19.10 -0.15
CA GLU A 172 -18.20 20.48 -0.37
C GLU A 172 -16.76 20.54 -0.93
N LEU A 173 -16.15 19.36 -1.20
CA LEU A 173 -14.78 19.21 -1.65
C LEU A 173 -14.72 18.62 -3.08
N SER A 174 -13.74 19.06 -3.87
CA SER A 174 -13.45 18.44 -5.17
C SER A 174 -12.93 17.00 -5.00
N GLY A 175 -12.86 16.21 -6.09
CA GLY A 175 -12.31 14.86 -6.09
C GLY A 175 -10.89 14.80 -5.51
N GLY A 176 -10.00 15.66 -5.99
CA GLY A 176 -8.62 15.76 -5.50
C GLY A 176 -8.51 16.21 -4.05
N GLN A 177 -9.40 17.14 -3.60
CA GLN A 177 -9.44 17.54 -2.21
C GLN A 177 -9.90 16.39 -1.30
N ARG A 178 -10.90 15.60 -1.72
CA ARG A 178 -11.34 14.38 -1.00
C ARG A 178 -10.22 13.36 -0.90
N GLN A 179 -9.46 13.17 -1.98
CA GLN A 179 -8.32 12.25 -1.97
C GLN A 179 -7.21 12.74 -1.03
N ARG A 180 -6.91 14.03 -1.02
CA ARG A 180 -5.96 14.61 -0.06
C ARG A 180 -6.41 14.44 1.40
N VAL A 181 -7.72 14.56 1.72
CA VAL A 181 -8.26 14.23 3.05
C VAL A 181 -8.04 12.75 3.37
N ALA A 182 -8.30 11.83 2.41
CA ALA A 182 -8.05 10.40 2.61
C ALA A 182 -6.56 10.09 2.85
N ILE A 183 -5.65 10.76 2.13
CA ILE A 183 -4.19 10.66 2.37
C ILE A 183 -3.82 11.19 3.76
N ALA A 184 -4.32 12.37 4.17
CA ALA A 184 -4.06 12.91 5.51
C ALA A 184 -4.56 11.96 6.62
N ARG A 185 -5.75 11.39 6.45
CA ARG A 185 -6.30 10.37 7.35
C ARG A 185 -5.41 9.14 7.43
N ALA A 186 -4.90 8.66 6.30
CA ALA A 186 -4.03 7.50 6.25
C ALA A 186 -2.69 7.74 6.99
N LEU A 187 -2.18 8.96 6.98
CA LEU A 187 -0.88 9.32 7.56
C LEU A 187 -0.93 9.75 9.03
N VAL A 188 -2.12 10.02 9.60
CA VAL A 188 -2.26 10.68 10.90
C VAL A 188 -1.70 9.90 12.09
N ASN A 189 -1.57 8.57 11.97
CA ASN A 189 -0.95 7.71 12.98
C ASN A 189 0.54 7.41 12.72
N ASP A 190 1.18 8.09 11.75
CA ASP A 190 2.56 7.84 11.31
C ASP A 190 2.81 6.35 10.98
N PRO A 191 2.04 5.76 10.05
CA PRO A 191 2.07 4.34 9.77
C PRO A 191 3.39 3.91 9.11
N SER A 192 3.78 2.64 9.35
CA SER A 192 4.97 2.05 8.69
C SER A 192 4.80 1.89 7.19
N ILE A 193 3.56 1.70 6.71
CA ILE A 193 3.23 1.59 5.28
C ILE A 193 2.00 2.41 4.92
N LEU A 194 2.03 3.00 3.75
CA LEU A 194 0.88 3.62 3.09
C LEU A 194 0.44 2.71 1.93
N LEU A 195 -0.76 2.16 2.04
CA LEU A 195 -1.34 1.22 1.09
C LEU A 195 -2.43 1.93 0.28
N ALA A 196 -2.23 2.08 -1.03
CA ALA A 196 -3.12 2.83 -1.92
C ALA A 196 -3.74 1.91 -2.98
N ASP A 197 -5.07 1.83 -3.02
CA ASP A 197 -5.84 1.04 -3.99
C ASP A 197 -6.45 1.96 -5.05
N GLU A 198 -5.93 1.89 -6.27
CA GLU A 198 -6.37 2.69 -7.43
C GLU A 198 -6.59 4.18 -7.06
N PRO A 199 -5.59 4.86 -6.44
CA PRO A 199 -5.82 6.14 -5.77
C PRO A 199 -6.20 7.29 -6.70
N THR A 200 -6.10 7.10 -8.00
CA THR A 200 -6.41 8.08 -9.06
C THR A 200 -7.62 7.70 -9.90
N GLY A 201 -8.17 6.49 -9.74
CA GLY A 201 -9.18 5.93 -10.64
C GLY A 201 -10.53 6.68 -10.72
N ASN A 202 -10.80 7.64 -9.82
CA ASN A 202 -11.99 8.49 -9.82
C ASN A 202 -11.66 9.98 -10.03
N LEU A 203 -10.48 10.29 -10.60
CA LEU A 203 -9.98 11.64 -10.80
C LEU A 203 -9.74 11.91 -12.28
N ASP A 204 -9.81 13.19 -12.68
CA ASP A 204 -9.34 13.61 -13.99
C ASP A 204 -7.80 13.55 -14.08
N SER A 205 -7.26 13.56 -15.30
CA SER A 205 -5.83 13.37 -15.55
C SER A 205 -4.95 14.41 -14.83
N GLN A 206 -5.36 15.68 -14.81
CA GLN A 206 -4.59 16.74 -14.14
C GLN A 206 -4.56 16.53 -12.62
N THR A 207 -5.72 16.23 -12.04
CA THR A 207 -5.83 15.94 -10.59
C THR A 207 -5.08 14.66 -10.23
N SER A 208 -5.10 13.64 -11.10
CA SER A 208 -4.34 12.39 -10.93
C SER A 208 -2.85 12.66 -10.81
N GLU A 209 -2.28 13.46 -11.71
CA GLU A 209 -0.89 13.89 -11.66
C GLU A 209 -0.53 14.62 -10.35
N GLU A 210 -1.42 15.51 -9.87
CA GLU A 210 -1.21 16.19 -8.59
C GLU A 210 -1.18 15.22 -7.41
N ILE A 211 -2.07 14.23 -7.40
CA ILE A 211 -2.10 13.21 -6.36
C ILE A 211 -0.87 12.29 -6.44
N MET A 212 -0.42 11.93 -7.64
CA MET A 212 0.81 11.14 -7.80
C MET A 212 2.04 11.87 -7.26
N ARG A 213 2.16 13.19 -7.48
CA ARG A 213 3.23 14.01 -6.88
C ARG A 213 3.18 14.01 -5.35
N VAL A 214 2.00 13.93 -4.73
CA VAL A 214 1.90 13.76 -3.26
C VAL A 214 2.52 12.43 -2.84
N PHE A 215 2.20 11.31 -3.51
CA PHE A 215 2.80 10.01 -3.20
C PHE A 215 4.31 10.00 -3.41
N GLU A 216 4.81 10.58 -4.50
CA GLU A 216 6.26 10.72 -4.75
C GLU A 216 6.96 11.52 -3.66
N SER A 217 6.35 12.64 -3.23
CA SER A 217 6.88 13.47 -2.14
C SER A 217 6.92 12.70 -0.82
N LEU A 218 5.88 11.93 -0.50
CA LEU A 218 5.85 11.08 0.69
C LEU A 218 6.93 10.00 0.65
N ALA A 219 7.10 9.34 -0.50
CA ALA A 219 8.15 8.34 -0.70
C ALA A 219 9.55 8.95 -0.60
N ALA A 220 9.75 10.17 -1.12
CA ALA A 220 11.02 10.90 -0.99
C ALA A 220 11.33 11.31 0.45
N GLN A 221 10.29 11.50 1.29
CA GLN A 221 10.42 11.77 2.73
C GLN A 221 10.62 10.49 3.57
N GLY A 222 10.71 9.32 2.94
CA GLY A 222 10.97 8.04 3.61
C GLY A 222 9.72 7.24 3.98
N GLN A 223 8.52 7.62 3.50
CA GLN A 223 7.33 6.79 3.68
C GLN A 223 7.40 5.56 2.76
N THR A 224 7.19 4.37 3.32
CA THR A 224 6.98 3.17 2.49
C THR A 224 5.61 3.24 1.85
N VAL A 225 5.56 3.17 0.51
CA VAL A 225 4.32 3.26 -0.28
C VAL A 225 4.13 1.99 -1.08
N ILE A 226 2.94 1.40 -0.97
CA ILE A 226 2.51 0.28 -1.82
C ILE A 226 1.25 0.72 -2.54
N MET A 227 1.32 0.78 -3.85
CA MET A 227 0.23 1.18 -4.71
C MET A 227 -0.27 -0.01 -5.51
N VAL A 228 -1.57 -0.24 -5.50
CA VAL A 228 -2.23 -1.21 -6.36
C VAL A 228 -2.88 -0.46 -7.50
N THR A 229 -2.55 -0.83 -8.74
CA THR A 229 -3.14 -0.22 -9.93
C THR A 229 -3.14 -1.20 -11.10
N HIS A 230 -4.01 -0.98 -12.07
CA HIS A 230 -3.99 -1.65 -13.36
C HIS A 230 -3.45 -0.73 -14.48
N GLU A 231 -3.20 0.54 -14.17
CA GLU A 231 -2.73 1.57 -15.10
C GLU A 231 -1.20 1.59 -15.16
N PRO A 232 -0.57 1.31 -16.33
CA PRO A 232 0.88 1.31 -16.47
C PRO A 232 1.52 2.67 -16.18
N ASP A 233 0.87 3.77 -16.59
CA ASP A 233 1.40 5.12 -16.37
C ASP A 233 1.46 5.45 -14.88
N ILE A 234 0.44 5.06 -14.12
CA ILE A 234 0.43 5.23 -12.65
C ILE A 234 1.50 4.37 -11.99
N ALA A 235 1.67 3.12 -12.43
CA ALA A 235 2.72 2.25 -11.90
C ALA A 235 4.14 2.75 -12.22
N ALA A 236 4.33 3.47 -13.32
CA ALA A 236 5.61 4.04 -13.73
C ALA A 236 6.18 5.09 -12.75
N HIS A 237 5.35 5.67 -11.86
CA HIS A 237 5.79 6.55 -10.77
C HIS A 237 6.53 5.79 -9.66
N ALA A 238 6.32 4.47 -9.54
CA ALA A 238 6.97 3.67 -8.51
C ALA A 238 8.44 3.35 -8.87
N ARG A 239 9.25 3.12 -7.83
CA ARG A 239 10.65 2.68 -7.98
C ARG A 239 10.79 1.19 -8.29
N ARG A 240 9.73 0.42 -8.06
CA ARG A 240 9.63 -1.02 -8.29
C ARG A 240 8.22 -1.38 -8.70
N VAL A 241 8.10 -2.29 -9.66
CA VAL A 241 6.82 -2.77 -10.16
C VAL A 241 6.76 -4.30 -10.03
N VAL A 242 5.78 -4.79 -9.30
CA VAL A 242 5.48 -6.21 -9.13
C VAL A 242 4.24 -6.54 -9.93
N VAL A 243 4.34 -7.44 -10.90
CA VAL A 243 3.19 -7.85 -11.72
C VAL A 243 2.64 -9.16 -11.20
N LEU A 244 1.35 -9.13 -10.83
CA LEU A 244 0.60 -10.30 -10.39
C LEU A 244 -0.21 -10.85 -11.56
N ARG A 245 -0.17 -12.18 -11.75
CA ARG A 245 -0.99 -12.89 -12.75
C ARG A 245 -1.43 -14.23 -12.17
N ASP A 246 -2.71 -14.54 -12.27
CA ASP A 246 -3.29 -15.83 -11.83
C ASP A 246 -2.92 -16.24 -10.40
N GLY A 247 -2.82 -15.26 -9.49
CA GLY A 247 -2.51 -15.46 -8.08
C GLY A 247 -1.03 -15.72 -7.75
N VAL A 248 -0.11 -15.47 -8.68
CA VAL A 248 1.35 -15.54 -8.47
C VAL A 248 2.06 -14.29 -8.97
N ILE A 249 3.26 -14.02 -8.47
CA ILE A 249 4.11 -12.94 -9.00
C ILE A 249 4.71 -13.43 -10.33
N ALA A 250 4.35 -12.75 -11.42
CA ALA A 250 4.83 -13.02 -12.77
C ALA A 250 6.15 -12.28 -13.05
N SER A 251 6.29 -11.04 -12.56
CA SER A 251 7.56 -10.29 -12.63
C SER A 251 7.71 -9.34 -11.43
N ASP A 252 8.95 -8.98 -11.14
CA ASP A 252 9.36 -8.07 -10.07
C ASP A 252 10.56 -7.26 -10.59
N ASP A 253 10.26 -6.11 -11.15
CA ASP A 253 11.21 -5.30 -11.91
C ASP A 253 11.49 -3.95 -11.22
N SER A 254 12.67 -3.36 -11.46
CA SER A 254 12.89 -1.96 -11.11
C SER A 254 11.96 -1.06 -11.93
N GLY A 255 11.55 0.09 -11.37
CA GLY A 255 10.73 1.07 -12.11
C GLY A 255 11.40 1.56 -13.40
N GLU A 256 12.74 1.62 -13.45
CA GLU A 256 13.47 1.96 -14.65
C GLU A 256 13.32 0.89 -15.75
N THR A 257 13.48 -0.39 -15.39
CA THR A 257 13.26 -1.52 -16.31
C THR A 257 11.82 -1.54 -16.82
N PHE A 258 10.86 -1.27 -15.94
CA PHE A 258 9.45 -1.23 -16.30
C PHE A 258 9.17 -0.10 -17.29
N ARG A 259 9.62 1.14 -17.03
CA ARG A 259 9.47 2.28 -17.95
C ARG A 259 10.11 2.04 -19.31
N SER A 260 11.29 1.42 -19.33
CA SER A 260 11.99 1.08 -20.58
C SER A 260 11.18 0.13 -21.47
N ARG A 261 10.46 -0.82 -20.86
CA ARG A 261 9.57 -1.73 -21.61
C ARG A 261 8.31 -1.02 -22.14
N LEU A 262 7.74 -0.08 -21.37
CA LEU A 262 6.60 0.72 -21.83
C LEU A 262 6.96 1.55 -23.08
N GLY A 263 8.14 2.18 -23.09
CA GLY A 263 8.61 3.00 -24.22
C GLY A 263 8.95 2.20 -25.49
N GLN A 264 9.13 0.88 -25.40
CA GLN A 264 9.41 0.00 -26.55
C GLN A 264 8.15 -0.62 -27.19
N GLY A 265 7.00 -0.43 -26.58
CA GLY A 265 5.71 -0.99 -27.02
C GLY A 265 4.85 -0.06 -27.89
N HIS A 266 5.40 1.08 -28.35
CA HIS A 266 4.74 2.03 -29.25
C HIS A 266 5.41 2.09 -30.59
#